data_2211df66b97044da3b9918680f2a95d7
#
_entry.id   2211df66b97044da3b9918680f2a95d7
#
_cell.length_a   1.000
_cell.length_b   1.000
_cell.length_c   1.000
_cell.angle_alpha   90.00
_cell.angle_beta   90.00
_cell.angle_gamma   90.00
#
_symmetry.space_group_name_H-M   'P 1'
#
loop_
_entity.id
_entity.type
_entity.pdbx_description
1 polymer ?
#
loop_
_entity_poly.entity_id
_entity_poly.type
_entity_poly.pdbx_seq_one_letter_code
_entity_poly.pdbx_strand_id
1 'polypeptide(L)'
;MTAENRMGFDNEKYLNEQTTAILERVNRFNQKLYLEFGGKILYDYHAARVLPGFDPNVKMRLLQKLKDKIDVILCIHAGAIERKKIRADFGITYDVDALKTIDDFREWGLDISAVVITRYQNQSPAKAFRNKLEMRGIKVYLHYPTEGYPTNIDLIVSEKGYGANEYISTTKPIVVVTGPGPGSGDSRTGRAEWK
;
A
#
# COMPACT_ATOMS: atom_id res chain seq x y z
N MET A 1 39.51 -22.60 12.49
CA MET A 1 38.21 -22.16 12.99
C MET A 1 37.28 -22.10 11.80
N THR A 2 36.47 -23.12 11.63
CA THR A 2 35.48 -23.22 10.56
C THR A 2 34.39 -22.19 10.81
N ALA A 3 34.14 -21.32 9.81
CA ALA A 3 33.00 -20.39 9.85
C ALA A 3 31.73 -21.22 9.99
N GLU A 4 31.13 -21.19 11.16
CA GLU A 4 29.77 -21.71 11.37
C GLU A 4 28.87 -21.08 10.30
N ASN A 5 28.30 -21.92 9.48
CA ASN A 5 27.33 -21.54 8.45
C ASN A 5 26.08 -21.02 9.17
N ARG A 6 26.12 -19.74 9.58
CA ARG A 6 24.94 -19.08 10.17
C ARG A 6 23.87 -19.02 9.10
N MET A 7 22.88 -19.88 9.21
CA MET A 7 21.70 -19.84 8.35
C MET A 7 21.08 -18.44 8.45
N GLY A 8 21.13 -17.71 7.37
CA GLY A 8 20.47 -16.42 7.24
C GLY A 8 18.98 -16.58 6.95
N PHE A 9 18.30 -15.49 6.61
CA PHE A 9 16.90 -15.51 6.22
C PHE A 9 16.73 -16.27 4.89
N ASP A 10 15.85 -17.27 4.90
CA ASP A 10 15.53 -18.09 3.71
C ASP A 10 14.39 -17.41 2.91
N ASN A 11 14.79 -16.66 1.88
CA ASN A 11 13.85 -15.93 1.02
C ASN A 11 12.94 -16.87 0.22
N GLU A 12 13.43 -18.01 -0.25
CA GLU A 12 12.61 -18.94 -1.03
C GLU A 12 11.57 -19.64 -0.15
N LYS A 13 11.95 -20.06 1.04
CA LYS A 13 11.01 -20.58 2.01
C LYS A 13 9.95 -19.54 2.37
N TYR A 14 10.37 -18.30 2.65
CA TYR A 14 9.45 -17.20 2.93
C TYR A 14 8.44 -16.99 1.79
N LEU A 15 8.92 -16.93 0.54
CA LEU A 15 8.07 -16.75 -0.63
C LEU A 15 7.05 -17.89 -0.77
N ASN A 16 7.47 -19.13 -0.59
CA ASN A 16 6.61 -20.29 -0.75
C ASN A 16 5.54 -20.36 0.36
N GLU A 17 5.96 -20.21 1.62
CA GLU A 17 5.06 -20.23 2.78
C GLU A 17 4.03 -19.08 2.72
N GLN A 18 4.47 -17.85 2.41
CA GLN A 18 3.57 -16.70 2.31
C GLN A 18 2.59 -16.84 1.13
N THR A 19 3.07 -17.28 -0.03
CA THR A 19 2.20 -17.50 -1.20
C THR A 19 1.13 -18.53 -0.88
N THR A 20 1.51 -19.67 -0.31
CA THR A 20 0.58 -20.75 0.08
C THR A 20 -0.45 -20.24 1.09
N ALA A 21 -0.01 -19.59 2.16
CA ALA A 21 -0.90 -19.07 3.20
C ALA A 21 -1.89 -18.02 2.69
N ILE A 22 -1.47 -17.16 1.75
CA ILE A 22 -2.35 -16.16 1.13
C ILE A 22 -3.41 -16.85 0.26
N LEU A 23 -3.00 -17.77 -0.59
CA LEU A 23 -3.92 -18.50 -1.49
C LEU A 23 -4.90 -19.39 -0.72
N GLU A 24 -4.48 -20.05 0.34
CA GLU A 24 -5.35 -20.81 1.23
C GLU A 24 -6.45 -19.93 1.85
N ARG A 25 -6.08 -18.71 2.31
CA ARG A 25 -7.06 -17.75 2.86
C ARG A 25 -8.08 -17.31 1.82
N VAL A 26 -7.62 -16.98 0.60
CA VAL A 26 -8.51 -16.60 -0.51
C VAL A 26 -9.50 -17.73 -0.80
N ASN A 27 -9.01 -18.97 -0.90
CA ASN A 27 -9.85 -20.11 -1.20
C ASN A 27 -10.82 -20.45 -0.06
N ARG A 28 -10.39 -20.29 1.20
CA ARG A 28 -11.18 -20.63 2.39
C ARG A 28 -12.36 -19.70 2.59
N PHE A 29 -12.19 -18.39 2.37
CA PHE A 29 -13.21 -17.42 2.72
C PHE A 29 -14.10 -17.01 1.55
N ASN A 30 -13.74 -17.35 0.32
CA ASN A 30 -14.46 -16.98 -0.90
C ASN A 30 -14.88 -15.48 -0.94
N GLN A 31 -14.05 -14.64 -0.34
CA GLN A 31 -14.22 -13.19 -0.23
C GLN A 31 -12.92 -12.51 -0.60
N LYS A 32 -12.94 -11.19 -0.77
CA LYS A 32 -11.73 -10.41 -0.98
C LYS A 32 -10.80 -10.46 0.23
N LEU A 33 -9.53 -10.69 -0.02
CA LEU A 33 -8.48 -10.65 0.97
C LEU A 33 -7.72 -9.32 0.86
N TYR A 34 -7.74 -8.54 1.92
CA TYR A 34 -6.95 -7.31 2.03
C TYR A 34 -5.60 -7.60 2.67
N LEU A 35 -4.53 -7.23 1.99
CA LEU A 35 -3.17 -7.41 2.45
C LEU A 35 -2.51 -6.05 2.68
N GLU A 36 -2.04 -5.85 3.89
CA GLU A 36 -1.17 -4.75 4.25
C GLU A 36 0.18 -5.33 4.68
N PHE A 37 1.26 -4.87 4.07
CA PHE A 37 2.60 -5.33 4.43
C PHE A 37 3.23 -4.40 5.46
N GLY A 38 3.74 -4.98 6.53
CA GLY A 38 4.59 -4.26 7.47
C GLY A 38 5.89 -3.80 6.80
N GLY A 39 6.29 -2.55 7.04
CA GLY A 39 7.48 -1.97 6.41
C GLY A 39 7.29 -1.67 4.92
N LYS A 40 8.39 -1.61 4.20
CA LYS A 40 8.39 -1.26 2.77
C LYS A 40 8.19 -2.49 1.89
N ILE A 41 7.46 -2.35 0.80
CA ILE A 41 7.34 -3.40 -0.21
C ILE A 41 8.62 -3.46 -1.05
N LEU A 42 9.16 -2.29 -1.43
CA LEU A 42 10.39 -2.13 -2.19
C LEU A 42 11.49 -1.53 -1.32
N TYR A 43 12.72 -2.00 -1.57
CA TYR A 43 13.92 -1.45 -0.95
C TYR A 43 13.87 -1.45 0.58
N ASP A 44 13.42 -2.57 1.18
CA ASP A 44 13.35 -2.72 2.64
C ASP A 44 14.74 -2.99 3.24
N TYR A 45 15.63 -2.01 3.07
CA TYR A 45 17.00 -2.08 3.59
C TYR A 45 17.05 -2.10 5.13
N HIS A 46 15.98 -1.67 5.80
CA HIS A 46 15.92 -1.77 7.25
C HIS A 46 15.81 -3.24 7.66
N ALA A 47 14.91 -4.00 7.06
CA ALA A 47 14.79 -5.44 7.31
C ALA A 47 16.08 -6.18 6.90
N ALA A 48 16.66 -5.86 5.74
CA ALA A 48 17.91 -6.47 5.28
C ALA A 48 19.10 -6.24 6.23
N ARG A 49 19.09 -5.11 6.96
CA ARG A 49 20.14 -4.79 7.93
C ARG A 49 20.04 -5.61 9.22
N VAL A 50 18.82 -5.95 9.64
CA VAL A 50 18.57 -6.69 10.90
C VAL A 50 18.39 -8.20 10.70
N LEU A 51 18.11 -8.63 9.47
CA LEU A 51 17.92 -10.03 9.10
C LEU A 51 18.99 -10.42 8.06
N PRO A 52 20.10 -11.04 8.45
CA PRO A 52 21.13 -11.49 7.52
C PRO A 52 20.55 -12.38 6.42
N GLY A 53 20.85 -12.08 5.15
CA GLY A 53 20.34 -12.83 4.00
C GLY A 53 18.96 -12.41 3.48
N PHE A 54 18.28 -11.47 4.16
CA PHE A 54 16.98 -10.95 3.70
C PHE A 54 17.14 -10.14 2.40
N ASP A 55 16.41 -10.52 1.35
CA ASP A 55 16.31 -9.75 0.12
C ASP A 55 15.42 -8.52 0.36
N PRO A 56 15.92 -7.28 0.19
CA PRO A 56 15.14 -6.05 0.37
C PRO A 56 13.87 -5.98 -0.49
N ASN A 57 13.81 -6.75 -1.56
CA ASN A 57 12.72 -6.79 -2.52
C ASN A 57 11.90 -8.10 -2.46
N VAL A 58 12.09 -8.93 -1.46
CA VAL A 58 11.39 -10.22 -1.34
C VAL A 58 9.86 -10.07 -1.35
N LYS A 59 9.34 -8.99 -0.79
CA LYS A 59 7.89 -8.69 -0.80
C LYS A 59 7.39 -8.38 -2.20
N MET A 60 8.17 -7.67 -3.01
CA MET A 60 7.85 -7.43 -4.41
C MET A 60 7.86 -8.73 -5.22
N ARG A 61 8.82 -9.62 -4.99
CA ARG A 61 8.85 -10.96 -5.59
C ARG A 61 7.61 -11.78 -5.20
N LEU A 62 7.13 -11.64 -3.97
CA LEU A 62 5.88 -12.26 -3.53
C LEU A 62 4.68 -11.71 -4.34
N LEU A 63 4.59 -10.40 -4.52
CA LEU A 63 3.53 -9.80 -5.33
C LEU A 63 3.60 -10.24 -6.79
N GLN A 64 4.79 -10.38 -7.36
CA GLN A 64 4.96 -10.93 -8.71
C GLN A 64 4.40 -12.35 -8.85
N LYS A 65 4.60 -13.22 -7.86
CA LYS A 65 4.01 -14.57 -7.86
C LYS A 65 2.47 -14.53 -7.85
N LEU A 66 1.89 -13.46 -7.36
CA LEU A 66 0.43 -13.27 -7.21
C LEU A 66 -0.17 -12.30 -8.25
N LYS A 67 0.60 -11.81 -9.23
CA LYS A 67 0.24 -10.71 -10.13
C LYS A 67 -1.15 -10.80 -10.78
N ASP A 68 -1.58 -12.01 -11.16
CA ASP A 68 -2.86 -12.21 -11.82
C ASP A 68 -4.06 -12.20 -10.85
N LYS A 69 -3.79 -12.21 -9.55
CA LYS A 69 -4.77 -12.31 -8.47
C LYS A 69 -4.83 -11.07 -7.56
N ILE A 70 -4.01 -10.05 -7.82
CA ILE A 70 -3.91 -8.85 -6.97
C ILE A 70 -4.33 -7.59 -7.70
N ASP A 71 -5.06 -6.74 -7.00
CA ASP A 71 -5.17 -5.31 -7.27
C ASP A 71 -4.29 -4.55 -6.25
N VAL A 72 -3.53 -3.56 -6.69
CA VAL A 72 -2.66 -2.77 -5.80
C VAL A 72 -3.19 -1.35 -5.68
N ILE A 73 -3.43 -0.92 -4.45
CA ILE A 73 -3.86 0.43 -4.10
C ILE A 73 -2.72 1.15 -3.38
N LEU A 74 -2.31 2.29 -3.91
CA LEU A 74 -1.30 3.14 -3.31
C LEU A 74 -1.95 4.30 -2.56
N CYS A 75 -1.73 4.40 -1.25
CA CYS A 75 -2.28 5.45 -0.41
C CYS A 75 -1.25 6.53 -0.11
N ILE A 76 -1.63 7.79 -0.23
CA ILE A 76 -0.79 8.93 0.14
C ILE A 76 -1.59 9.96 0.94
N HIS A 77 -1.02 10.48 2.02
CA HIS A 77 -1.67 11.47 2.87
C HIS A 77 -1.61 12.89 2.24
N ALA A 78 -2.77 13.54 2.05
CA ALA A 78 -2.87 14.88 1.48
C ALA A 78 -1.99 15.92 2.19
N GLY A 79 -1.99 15.91 3.52
CA GLY A 79 -1.13 16.80 4.31
C GLY A 79 0.38 16.50 4.19
N ALA A 80 0.78 15.30 3.77
CA ALA A 80 2.18 15.03 3.46
C ALA A 80 2.60 15.68 2.13
N ILE A 81 1.70 15.67 1.14
CA ILE A 81 1.88 16.39 -0.13
C ILE A 81 1.95 17.91 0.13
N GLU A 82 1.00 18.44 0.90
CA GLU A 82 0.90 19.86 1.21
C GLU A 82 2.16 20.41 1.89
N ARG A 83 2.67 19.69 2.89
CA ARG A 83 3.87 20.08 3.63
C ARG A 83 5.18 19.70 2.94
N LYS A 84 5.13 19.15 1.72
CA LYS A 84 6.31 18.62 1.01
C LYS A 84 7.16 17.73 1.90
N LYS A 85 6.48 16.83 2.64
CA LYS A 85 7.16 15.95 3.59
C LYS A 85 8.18 15.07 2.86
N ILE A 86 9.42 15.12 3.37
CA ILE A 86 10.55 14.39 2.78
C ILE A 86 10.64 13.00 3.40
N ARG A 87 10.87 12.01 2.56
CA ARG A 87 11.22 10.65 2.95
C ARG A 87 12.71 10.59 3.27
N ALA A 88 13.03 10.35 4.55
CA ALA A 88 14.39 10.50 5.08
C ALA A 88 15.43 9.58 4.44
N ASP A 89 15.02 8.40 3.97
CA ASP A 89 15.93 7.42 3.37
C ASP A 89 16.32 7.71 1.92
N PHE A 90 15.47 8.44 1.18
CA PHE A 90 15.73 8.81 -0.23
C PHE A 90 15.90 10.31 -0.46
N GLY A 91 15.60 11.13 0.52
CA GLY A 91 15.70 12.59 0.40
C GLY A 91 14.71 13.22 -0.58
N ILE A 92 13.65 12.49 -0.98
CA ILE A 92 12.61 12.95 -1.90
C ILE A 92 11.29 13.15 -1.17
N THR A 93 10.42 14.00 -1.72
CA THR A 93 9.08 14.22 -1.15
C THR A 93 8.17 13.02 -1.35
N TYR A 94 7.16 12.84 -0.50
CA TYR A 94 6.27 11.67 -0.58
C TYR A 94 5.45 11.61 -1.87
N ASP A 95 5.11 12.73 -2.48
CA ASP A 95 4.47 12.78 -3.80
C ASP A 95 5.41 12.30 -4.92
N VAL A 96 6.69 12.67 -4.87
CA VAL A 96 7.72 12.16 -5.79
C VAL A 96 7.97 10.68 -5.55
N ASP A 97 8.04 10.24 -4.28
CA ASP A 97 8.18 8.83 -3.93
C ASP A 97 6.98 7.97 -4.40
N ALA A 98 5.76 8.51 -4.31
CA ALA A 98 4.59 7.83 -4.84
C ALA A 98 4.67 7.64 -6.37
N LEU A 99 5.13 8.65 -7.12
CA LEU A 99 5.36 8.52 -8.56
C LEU A 99 6.45 7.49 -8.87
N LYS A 100 7.56 7.54 -8.13
CA LYS A 100 8.63 6.55 -8.25
C LYS A 100 8.11 5.14 -7.96
N THR A 101 7.32 4.97 -6.90
CA THR A 101 6.72 3.67 -6.55
C THR A 101 5.85 3.12 -7.69
N ILE A 102 5.06 3.97 -8.36
CA ILE A 102 4.25 3.57 -9.51
C ILE A 102 5.14 3.09 -10.67
N ASP A 103 6.21 3.82 -10.95
CA ASP A 103 7.14 3.47 -12.02
C ASP A 103 7.92 2.19 -11.65
N ASP A 104 8.39 2.04 -10.41
CA ASP A 104 9.04 0.82 -9.92
C ASP A 104 8.12 -0.41 -10.03
N PHE A 105 6.82 -0.29 -9.65
CA PHE A 105 5.88 -1.41 -9.80
C PHE A 105 5.73 -1.84 -11.26
N ARG A 106 5.66 -0.90 -12.19
CA ARG A 106 5.59 -1.19 -13.63
C ARG A 106 6.85 -1.90 -14.13
N GLU A 107 8.03 -1.49 -13.68
CA GLU A 107 9.30 -2.18 -14.01
C GLU A 107 9.31 -3.64 -13.53
N TRP A 108 8.62 -3.92 -12.42
CA TRP A 108 8.44 -5.27 -11.89
C TRP A 108 7.28 -6.04 -12.56
N GLY A 109 6.63 -5.47 -13.56
CA GLY A 109 5.51 -6.08 -14.29
C GLY A 109 4.20 -6.10 -13.49
N LEU A 110 4.03 -5.15 -12.58
CA LEU A 110 2.83 -4.97 -11.76
C LEU A 110 2.27 -3.56 -11.99
N ASP A 111 0.95 -3.45 -12.03
CA ASP A 111 0.27 -2.15 -12.13
C ASP A 111 -0.35 -1.72 -10.80
N ILE A 112 -0.28 -0.43 -10.52
CA ILE A 112 -1.06 0.20 -9.47
C ILE A 112 -2.47 0.42 -10.01
N SER A 113 -3.46 -0.27 -9.43
CA SER A 113 -4.86 -0.22 -9.86
C SER A 113 -5.51 1.13 -9.56
N ALA A 114 -5.12 1.75 -8.45
CA ALA A 114 -5.59 3.05 -8.04
C ALA A 114 -4.64 3.74 -7.05
N VAL A 115 -4.72 5.07 -6.99
CA VAL A 115 -4.11 5.88 -5.94
C VAL A 115 -5.21 6.50 -5.09
N VAL A 116 -5.05 6.46 -3.77
CA VAL A 116 -5.95 7.10 -2.81
C VAL A 116 -5.24 8.23 -2.10
N ILE A 117 -5.74 9.45 -2.27
CA ILE A 117 -5.28 10.60 -1.50
C ILE A 117 -6.10 10.66 -0.22
N THR A 118 -5.50 10.24 0.90
CA THR A 118 -6.17 10.12 2.20
C THR A 118 -6.17 11.45 2.97
N ARG A 119 -7.17 11.62 3.84
CA ARG A 119 -7.38 12.84 4.65
C ARG A 119 -7.38 14.12 3.83
N TYR A 120 -8.02 14.04 2.67
CA TYR A 120 -8.16 15.17 1.78
C TYR A 120 -9.12 16.22 2.36
N GLN A 121 -8.70 17.48 2.38
CA GLN A 121 -9.45 18.63 2.88
C GLN A 121 -9.25 19.84 1.93
N ASN A 122 -9.38 19.59 0.63
CA ASN A 122 -9.23 20.61 -0.44
C ASN A 122 -7.84 21.28 -0.54
N GLN A 123 -6.78 20.63 -0.09
CA GLN A 123 -5.41 21.14 -0.24
C GLN A 123 -5.04 21.31 -1.72
N SER A 124 -4.67 22.52 -2.13
CA SER A 124 -4.32 22.82 -3.53
C SER A 124 -3.16 21.95 -4.07
N PRO A 125 -2.08 21.65 -3.31
CA PRO A 125 -1.03 20.76 -3.78
C PRO A 125 -1.53 19.32 -4.00
N ALA A 126 -2.44 18.82 -3.15
CA ALA A 126 -3.03 17.49 -3.31
C ALA A 126 -3.93 17.43 -4.56
N LYS A 127 -4.68 18.49 -4.86
CA LYS A 127 -5.47 18.61 -6.08
C LYS A 127 -4.57 18.62 -7.33
N ALA A 128 -3.47 19.37 -7.30
CA ALA A 128 -2.51 19.39 -8.39
C ALA A 128 -1.86 18.00 -8.60
N PHE A 129 -1.56 17.30 -7.52
CA PHE A 129 -1.02 15.94 -7.58
C PHE A 129 -2.05 14.95 -8.15
N ARG A 130 -3.32 15.03 -7.76
CA ARG A 130 -4.42 14.28 -8.37
C ARG A 130 -4.43 14.46 -9.89
N ASN A 131 -4.48 15.70 -10.36
CA ASN A 131 -4.50 16.00 -11.79
C ASN A 131 -3.28 15.41 -12.54
N LYS A 132 -2.10 15.47 -11.91
CA LYS A 132 -0.87 14.88 -12.46
C LYS A 132 -0.98 13.36 -12.62
N LEU A 133 -1.59 12.66 -11.67
CA LEU A 133 -1.82 11.22 -11.73
C LEU A 133 -2.86 10.87 -12.79
N GLU A 134 -3.97 11.61 -12.85
CA GLU A 134 -5.04 11.41 -13.84
C GLU A 134 -4.53 11.63 -15.28
N MET A 135 -3.66 12.63 -15.50
CA MET A 135 -2.97 12.82 -16.80
C MET A 135 -2.05 11.64 -17.17
N ARG A 136 -1.59 10.85 -16.21
CA ARG A 136 -0.83 9.61 -16.43
C ARG A 136 -1.74 8.38 -16.64
N GLY A 137 -3.05 8.58 -16.70
CA GLY A 137 -4.04 7.51 -16.82
C GLY A 137 -4.28 6.70 -15.54
N ILE A 138 -3.87 7.23 -14.38
CA ILE A 138 -4.01 6.55 -13.08
C ILE A 138 -5.33 6.98 -12.45
N LYS A 139 -6.15 6.02 -12.01
CA LYS A 139 -7.36 6.29 -11.24
C LYS A 139 -7.01 6.85 -9.87
N VAL A 140 -7.65 7.95 -9.48
CA VAL A 140 -7.40 8.60 -8.19
C VAL A 140 -8.71 8.76 -7.43
N TYR A 141 -8.72 8.34 -6.17
CA TYR A 141 -9.83 8.49 -5.24
C TYR A 141 -9.45 9.44 -4.11
N LEU A 142 -10.44 10.16 -3.59
CA LEU A 142 -10.26 11.08 -2.48
C LEU A 142 -10.96 10.54 -1.24
N HIS A 143 -10.19 10.33 -0.17
CA HIS A 143 -10.73 9.94 1.12
C HIS A 143 -10.58 11.07 2.12
N TYR A 144 -11.70 11.45 2.71
CA TYR A 144 -11.80 12.52 3.69
C TYR A 144 -11.50 12.02 5.11
N PRO A 145 -11.17 12.92 6.06
CA PRO A 145 -11.16 12.55 7.47
C PRO A 145 -12.51 11.98 7.90
N THR A 146 -12.50 10.82 8.53
CA THR A 146 -13.71 10.16 8.99
C THR A 146 -14.33 10.94 10.15
N GLU A 147 -15.55 11.44 9.96
CA GLU A 147 -16.27 12.16 11.00
C GLU A 147 -16.56 11.26 12.21
N GLY A 148 -16.43 11.82 13.43
CA GLY A 148 -16.65 11.09 14.69
C GLY A 148 -15.47 10.23 15.16
N TYR A 149 -14.43 10.05 14.36
CA TYR A 149 -13.27 9.24 14.76
C TYR A 149 -12.46 9.94 15.87
N PRO A 150 -12.00 9.22 16.91
CA PRO A 150 -12.09 7.76 17.11
C PRO A 150 -13.24 7.28 18.02
N THR A 151 -14.09 8.17 18.51
CA THR A 151 -14.97 7.90 19.68
C THR A 151 -16.44 7.63 19.34
N ASN A 152 -16.97 8.25 18.29
CA ASN A 152 -18.36 8.09 17.90
C ASN A 152 -18.52 6.98 16.85
N ILE A 153 -18.69 5.72 17.34
CA ILE A 153 -18.74 4.53 16.47
C ILE A 153 -19.93 4.61 15.50
N ASP A 154 -21.11 5.03 15.96
CA ASP A 154 -22.31 5.10 15.12
C ASP A 154 -22.13 6.08 13.96
N LEU A 155 -21.49 7.22 14.22
CA LEU A 155 -21.17 8.18 13.17
C LEU A 155 -20.09 7.67 12.23
N ILE A 156 -19.05 7.01 12.76
CA ILE A 156 -17.94 6.45 11.97
C ILE A 156 -18.46 5.44 10.93
N VAL A 157 -19.39 4.56 11.31
CA VAL A 157 -19.91 3.51 10.40
C VAL A 157 -21.09 3.99 9.53
N SER A 158 -21.53 5.24 9.70
CA SER A 158 -22.63 5.83 8.94
C SER A 158 -22.21 6.33 7.56
N GLU A 159 -23.21 6.74 6.75
CA GLU A 159 -22.99 7.39 5.45
C GLU A 159 -22.21 8.73 5.56
N LYS A 160 -22.22 9.39 6.72
CA LYS A 160 -21.42 10.60 6.99
C LYS A 160 -19.99 10.27 7.41
N GLY A 161 -19.75 9.08 7.93
CA GLY A 161 -18.43 8.57 8.31
C GLY A 161 -17.72 7.90 7.13
N TYR A 162 -17.60 6.58 7.17
CA TYR A 162 -16.99 5.84 6.06
C TYR A 162 -17.78 5.93 4.76
N GLY A 163 -19.12 6.11 4.85
CA GLY A 163 -19.99 6.29 3.72
C GLY A 163 -19.68 7.49 2.83
N ALA A 164 -19.09 8.54 3.40
CA ALA A 164 -18.73 9.75 2.67
C ALA A 164 -17.54 9.57 1.69
N ASN A 165 -16.75 8.50 1.85
CA ASN A 165 -15.61 8.25 0.99
C ASN A 165 -16.00 7.56 -0.32
N GLU A 166 -15.27 7.85 -1.38
CA GLU A 166 -15.45 7.20 -2.68
C GLU A 166 -15.15 5.71 -2.57
N TYR A 167 -16.01 4.88 -3.15
CA TYR A 167 -15.80 3.43 -3.23
C TYR A 167 -14.73 3.10 -4.27
N ILE A 168 -13.75 2.30 -3.87
CA ILE A 168 -12.67 1.87 -4.75
C ILE A 168 -13.05 0.51 -5.37
N SER A 169 -13.39 0.53 -6.67
CA SER A 169 -13.72 -0.71 -7.38
C SER A 169 -12.47 -1.53 -7.66
N THR A 170 -12.43 -2.75 -7.16
CA THR A 170 -11.38 -3.75 -7.40
C THR A 170 -11.98 -5.03 -8.00
N THR A 171 -11.21 -5.71 -8.84
CA THR A 171 -11.70 -6.88 -9.60
C THR A 171 -11.05 -8.20 -9.15
N LYS A 172 -9.90 -8.12 -8.54
CA LYS A 172 -9.12 -9.30 -8.13
C LYS A 172 -9.49 -9.75 -6.71
N PRO A 173 -9.27 -11.04 -6.39
CA PRO A 173 -9.59 -11.59 -5.07
C PRO A 173 -8.67 -11.08 -3.95
N ILE A 174 -7.51 -10.52 -4.29
CA ILE A 174 -6.56 -9.97 -3.32
C ILE A 174 -6.39 -8.49 -3.61
N VAL A 175 -6.54 -7.66 -2.57
CA VAL A 175 -6.28 -6.23 -2.62
C VAL A 175 -5.08 -5.90 -1.73
N VAL A 176 -4.01 -5.45 -2.35
CA VAL A 176 -2.80 -5.03 -1.64
C VAL A 176 -2.89 -3.53 -1.41
N VAL A 177 -2.83 -3.11 -0.16
CA VAL A 177 -2.84 -1.68 0.21
C VAL A 177 -1.46 -1.30 0.72
N THR A 178 -0.88 -0.27 0.14
CA THR A 178 0.47 0.21 0.47
C THR A 178 0.56 1.73 0.42
N GLY A 179 1.64 2.28 0.91
CA GLY A 179 1.89 3.72 0.87
C GLY A 179 3.36 4.09 1.06
N PRO A 180 3.75 5.32 0.71
CA PRO A 180 5.14 5.76 0.76
C PRO A 180 5.69 5.88 2.19
N GLY A 181 4.85 5.86 3.20
CA GLY A 181 5.33 5.96 4.57
C GLY A 181 4.26 5.94 5.66
N PRO A 182 4.67 6.04 6.94
CA PRO A 182 3.77 5.98 8.08
C PRO A 182 2.65 7.02 7.99
N GLY A 183 1.42 6.60 8.29
CA GLY A 183 0.25 7.48 8.31
C GLY A 183 -0.31 7.82 6.93
N SER A 184 0.07 7.10 5.87
CA SER A 184 -0.56 7.19 4.55
C SER A 184 -2.05 6.82 4.60
N GLY A 185 -2.49 6.10 5.65
CA GLY A 185 -3.90 5.79 5.86
C GLY A 185 -4.32 4.45 5.26
N ASP A 186 -3.36 3.58 4.98
CA ASP A 186 -3.51 2.31 4.27
C ASP A 186 -4.60 1.42 4.88
N SER A 187 -4.55 1.17 6.20
CA SER A 187 -5.52 0.35 6.91
C SER A 187 -6.95 0.91 6.89
N ARG A 188 -7.10 2.23 6.76
CA ARG A 188 -8.41 2.91 6.68
C ARG A 188 -8.99 2.84 5.27
N THR A 189 -8.12 2.86 4.25
CA THR A 189 -8.51 2.75 2.85
C THR A 189 -9.11 1.38 2.55
N GLY A 190 -8.49 0.30 3.05
CA GLY A 190 -9.02 -1.05 2.93
C GLY A 190 -10.44 -1.20 3.51
N ARG A 191 -10.79 -0.44 4.55
CA ARG A 191 -12.14 -0.46 5.15
C ARG A 191 -13.20 0.26 4.29
N ALA A 192 -12.83 1.22 3.46
CA ALA A 192 -13.79 1.94 2.60
C ALA A 192 -14.36 1.07 1.46
N GLU A 193 -13.73 -0.08 1.17
CA GLU A 193 -14.21 -1.05 0.18
C GLU A 193 -15.26 -2.04 0.74
N TRP A 194 -15.60 -1.98 2.02
CA TRP A 194 -16.51 -2.91 2.70
C TRP A 194 -17.99 -2.47 2.65
N LYS A 195 -18.43 -1.89 1.56
CA LYS A 195 -19.83 -1.54 1.35
C LYS A 195 -20.59 -2.59 0.54
#